data_082f3c6687dcbcfdc996115684dd0a18
#
_entry.id   082f3c6687dcbcfdc996115684dd0a18
#
_cell.length_a   1.000
_cell.length_b   1.000
_cell.length_c   1.000
_cell.angle_alpha   90.00
_cell.angle_beta   90.00
_cell.angle_gamma   90.00
#
_symmetry.space_group_name_H-M   'P 1'
#
loop_
_entity.id
_entity.type
_entity.pdbx_description
1 polymer ?
#
loop_
_entity_poly.entity_id
_entity_poly.type
_entity_poly.pdbx_seq_one_letter_code
_entity_poly.pdbx_strand_id
1 'polypeptide(L)'
;MGEICGKNYEIILHDVSTPERSVIAACNEHLSGRRVGDPMTELAKELLRTGAYKEHDYVANYEGRTRGGKRFVSSTYFIKEKSQLVGLICVNHDVEDILVLSEHLSNLLHSFSLPQEEESSAYTEDLDDSIPELSSNLIHSTILGYGIPSNAMHTADKLAILRSL
;
A
#
# COMPACT_ATOMS: atom_id res chain seq x y z
N MET A 1 -7.10 24.45 3.38
CA MET A 1 -6.84 22.99 3.27
C MET A 1 -5.70 22.52 4.17
N GLY A 2 -4.56 23.22 4.23
CA GLY A 2 -3.44 22.79 5.07
C GLY A 2 -3.76 22.65 6.55
N GLU A 3 -4.53 23.56 7.12
CA GLU A 3 -4.98 23.47 8.51
C GLU A 3 -5.92 22.28 8.76
N ILE A 4 -6.71 21.90 7.76
CA ILE A 4 -7.66 20.77 7.84
C ILE A 4 -6.90 19.44 7.78
N CYS A 5 -5.88 19.33 6.88
CA CYS A 5 -5.10 18.11 6.69
C CYS A 5 -4.03 17.92 7.76
N GLY A 6 -3.62 19.02 8.43
CA GLY A 6 -2.57 18.99 9.44
C GLY A 6 -1.15 19.19 8.88
N LYS A 7 -0.17 19.24 9.79
CA LYS A 7 1.21 19.64 9.51
C LYS A 7 2.02 18.66 8.66
N ASN A 8 1.58 17.40 8.60
CA ASN A 8 2.28 16.34 7.86
C ASN A 8 1.82 16.25 6.38
N TYR A 9 0.93 17.14 5.95
CA TYR A 9 0.44 17.20 4.59
C TYR A 9 0.89 18.51 3.91
N GLU A 10 1.67 18.38 2.86
CA GLU A 10 1.94 19.46 1.93
C GLU A 10 0.87 19.48 0.86
N ILE A 11 0.38 20.68 0.53
CA ILE A 11 -0.61 20.87 -0.54
C ILE A 11 -0.08 21.92 -1.49
N ILE A 12 0.03 21.55 -2.76
CA ILE A 12 0.54 22.42 -3.82
C ILE A 12 -0.52 22.57 -4.89
N LEU A 13 -0.82 23.82 -5.26
CA LEU A 13 -1.68 24.17 -6.38
C LEU A 13 -0.82 24.61 -7.57
N HIS A 14 -1.07 23.97 -8.71
CA HIS A 14 -0.43 24.30 -9.97
C HIS A 14 -1.39 24.93 -10.97
N ASP A 15 -0.93 25.94 -11.66
CA ASP A 15 -1.47 26.40 -12.95
C ASP A 15 -0.71 25.65 -14.07
N VAL A 16 -1.43 24.99 -14.95
CA VAL A 16 -0.81 24.22 -16.04
C VAL A 16 -0.46 25.05 -17.26
N SER A 17 -0.89 26.32 -17.31
CA SER A 17 -0.61 27.22 -18.44
C SER A 17 0.88 27.62 -18.53
N THR A 18 1.60 27.58 -17.41
CA THR A 18 3.02 27.99 -17.31
C THR A 18 3.81 26.94 -16.54
N PRO A 19 4.19 25.80 -17.16
CA PRO A 19 4.86 24.67 -16.47
C PRO A 19 6.16 25.05 -15.77
N GLU A 20 6.90 26.06 -16.27
CA GLU A 20 8.18 26.53 -15.71
C GLU A 20 8.00 27.29 -14.39
N ARG A 21 6.81 27.77 -14.08
CA ARG A 21 6.45 28.54 -12.88
C ARG A 21 5.05 28.17 -12.41
N SER A 22 4.75 26.89 -12.41
CA SER A 22 3.38 26.37 -12.25
C SER A 22 2.85 26.44 -10.83
N VAL A 23 3.69 26.44 -9.80
CA VAL A 23 3.24 26.53 -8.40
C VAL A 23 2.68 27.93 -8.13
N ILE A 24 1.36 28.03 -7.91
CA ILE A 24 0.68 29.28 -7.62
C ILE A 24 0.24 29.43 -6.17
N ALA A 25 0.15 28.29 -5.43
CA ALA A 25 -0.04 28.28 -3.99
C ALA A 25 0.58 27.01 -3.39
N ALA A 26 1.10 27.13 -2.17
CA ALA A 26 1.63 26.02 -1.42
C ALA A 26 1.28 26.17 0.07
N CYS A 27 1.14 25.04 0.76
CA CYS A 27 0.91 24.96 2.19
C CYS A 27 1.81 23.89 2.78
N ASN A 28 2.39 24.17 3.95
CA ASN A 28 3.41 23.31 4.60
C ASN A 28 4.65 23.07 3.72
N GLU A 29 5.09 24.11 3.03
CA GLU A 29 6.23 24.14 2.10
C GLU A 29 7.53 23.57 2.69
N HIS A 30 7.66 23.56 4.01
CA HIS A 30 8.82 23.03 4.73
C HIS A 30 9.01 21.52 4.54
N LEU A 31 7.96 20.80 4.11
CA LEU A 31 8.01 19.35 3.96
C LEU A 31 8.85 18.94 2.73
N SER A 32 8.63 19.53 1.57
CA SER A 32 9.41 19.27 0.35
C SER A 32 10.40 20.37 0.00
N GLY A 33 10.23 21.57 0.56
CA GLY A 33 10.99 22.77 0.23
C GLY A 33 10.49 23.50 -1.00
N ARG A 34 9.38 23.08 -1.61
CA ARG A 34 8.80 23.71 -2.80
C ARG A 34 8.10 25.02 -2.45
N ARG A 35 8.15 25.96 -3.39
CA ARG A 35 7.65 27.33 -3.20
C ARG A 35 6.81 27.82 -4.37
N VAL A 36 6.02 28.86 -4.12
CA VAL A 36 5.32 29.58 -5.19
C VAL A 36 6.31 30.06 -6.23
N GLY A 37 6.01 29.81 -7.50
CA GLY A 37 6.87 30.11 -8.64
C GLY A 37 7.79 28.98 -9.08
N ASP A 38 7.82 27.85 -8.36
CA ASP A 38 8.59 26.69 -8.79
C ASP A 38 7.97 26.00 -10.02
N PRO A 39 8.79 25.29 -10.81
CA PRO A 39 8.33 24.57 -11.98
C PRO A 39 7.50 23.34 -11.61
N MET A 40 6.78 22.82 -12.57
CA MET A 40 6.08 21.54 -12.48
C MET A 40 7.08 20.37 -12.35
N THR A 41 6.74 19.35 -11.57
CA THR A 41 7.54 18.11 -11.47
C THR A 41 7.49 17.31 -12.77
N GLU A 42 8.48 16.44 -12.99
CA GLU A 42 8.48 15.57 -14.19
C GLU A 42 7.26 14.64 -14.24
N LEU A 43 6.84 14.09 -13.10
CA LEU A 43 5.61 13.29 -13.05
C LEU A 43 4.38 14.10 -13.47
N ALA A 44 4.24 15.33 -12.95
CA ALA A 44 3.11 16.17 -13.31
C ALA A 44 3.11 16.53 -14.81
N LYS A 45 4.28 16.78 -15.40
CA LYS A 45 4.44 16.98 -16.86
C LYS A 45 4.07 15.71 -17.64
N GLU A 46 4.44 14.53 -17.13
CA GLU A 46 4.11 13.25 -17.76
C GLU A 46 2.59 12.99 -17.72
N LEU A 47 1.91 13.26 -16.60
CA LEU A 47 0.46 13.16 -16.49
C LEU A 47 -0.27 14.09 -17.47
N LEU A 48 0.30 15.28 -17.73
CA LEU A 48 -0.19 16.19 -18.77
C LEU A 48 0.00 15.59 -20.17
N ARG A 49 1.22 15.10 -20.46
CA ARG A 49 1.61 14.58 -21.77
C ARG A 49 0.81 13.33 -22.16
N THR A 50 0.59 12.42 -21.22
CA THR A 50 -0.18 11.19 -21.43
C THR A 50 -1.68 11.43 -21.53
N GLY A 51 -2.15 12.57 -21.03
CA GLY A 51 -3.58 12.90 -21.02
C GLY A 51 -4.36 12.09 -19.99
N ALA A 52 -3.74 11.59 -18.93
CA ALA A 52 -4.38 10.82 -17.85
C ALA A 52 -5.61 11.54 -17.26
N TYR A 53 -5.60 12.88 -17.24
CA TYR A 53 -6.72 13.70 -16.79
C TYR A 53 -8.00 13.55 -17.64
N LYS A 54 -7.92 13.00 -18.86
CA LYS A 54 -9.10 12.80 -19.72
C LYS A 54 -9.95 11.63 -19.26
N GLU A 55 -9.31 10.63 -18.68
CA GLU A 55 -9.96 9.38 -18.24
C GLU A 55 -10.22 9.36 -16.74
N HIS A 56 -9.45 10.12 -15.97
CA HIS A 56 -9.50 10.13 -14.51
C HIS A 56 -9.65 11.56 -13.97
N ASP A 57 -10.19 11.69 -12.76
CA ASP A 57 -10.24 12.96 -12.04
C ASP A 57 -9.05 13.15 -11.11
N TYR A 58 -8.34 12.06 -10.78
CA TYR A 58 -7.16 12.07 -9.92
C TYR A 58 -6.26 10.86 -10.17
N VAL A 59 -5.04 10.95 -9.67
CA VAL A 59 -4.11 9.83 -9.45
C VAL A 59 -3.73 9.86 -7.98
N ALA A 60 -3.89 8.73 -7.27
CA ALA A 60 -3.70 8.68 -5.83
C ALA A 60 -2.69 7.62 -5.39
N ASN A 61 -2.13 7.84 -4.19
CA ASN A 61 -1.30 6.87 -3.48
C ASN A 61 -0.04 6.41 -4.22
N TYR A 62 0.60 7.32 -4.95
CA TYR A 62 1.90 7.06 -5.56
C TYR A 62 3.04 7.53 -4.65
N GLU A 63 4.20 6.93 -4.79
CA GLU A 63 5.37 7.31 -4.00
C GLU A 63 5.95 8.63 -4.52
N GLY A 64 6.11 9.58 -3.60
CA GLY A 64 6.85 10.82 -3.82
C GLY A 64 8.17 10.79 -3.05
N ARG A 65 9.24 11.40 -3.62
CA ARG A 65 10.53 11.55 -2.94
C ARG A 65 11.13 12.92 -3.20
N THR A 66 11.77 13.48 -2.17
CA THR A 66 12.65 14.64 -2.36
C THR A 66 14.05 14.19 -2.78
N ARG A 67 14.89 15.13 -3.26
CA ARG A 67 16.31 14.87 -3.51
C ARG A 67 17.08 14.47 -2.24
N GLY A 68 16.62 14.92 -1.07
CA GLY A 68 17.19 14.55 0.23
C GLY A 68 16.75 13.15 0.72
N GLY A 69 15.96 12.42 -0.06
CA GLY A 69 15.52 11.07 0.26
C GLY A 69 14.24 10.99 1.10
N LYS A 70 13.66 12.12 1.51
CA LYS A 70 12.40 12.14 2.27
C LYS A 70 11.27 11.54 1.45
N ARG A 71 10.46 10.69 2.06
CA ARG A 71 9.40 9.91 1.39
C ARG A 71 8.02 10.46 1.69
N PHE A 72 7.16 10.41 0.68
CA PHE A 72 5.76 10.83 0.75
C PHE A 72 4.85 9.80 0.09
N VAL A 73 3.63 9.72 0.59
CA VAL A 73 2.50 9.19 -0.19
C VAL A 73 1.80 10.38 -0.83
N SER A 74 1.78 10.40 -2.14
CA SER A 74 1.34 11.54 -2.93
C SER A 74 0.08 11.24 -3.72
N SER A 75 -0.72 12.27 -3.97
CA SER A 75 -1.92 12.20 -4.81
C SER A 75 -2.06 13.50 -5.59
N THR A 76 -2.54 13.40 -6.82
CA THR A 76 -2.80 14.56 -7.69
C THR A 76 -4.24 14.55 -8.16
N TYR A 77 -4.96 15.63 -7.90
CA TYR A 77 -6.30 15.89 -8.41
C TYR A 77 -6.23 16.84 -9.61
N PHE A 78 -6.99 16.53 -10.66
CA PHE A 78 -7.05 17.27 -11.90
C PHE A 78 -8.17 18.30 -11.88
N ILE A 79 -7.84 19.59 -11.92
CA ILE A 79 -8.82 20.67 -12.02
C ILE A 79 -9.11 20.90 -13.50
N LYS A 80 -10.37 20.68 -13.88
CA LYS A 80 -10.82 20.77 -15.29
C LYS A 80 -11.87 21.86 -15.45
N GLU A 81 -11.77 22.60 -16.54
CA GLU A 81 -12.81 23.50 -17.02
C GLU A 81 -13.23 23.06 -18.44
N LYS A 82 -14.51 22.74 -18.66
CA LYS A 82 -15.05 22.26 -19.95
C LYS A 82 -14.20 21.13 -20.58
N SER A 83 -13.79 20.17 -19.76
CA SER A 83 -12.92 19.04 -20.13
C SER A 83 -11.46 19.41 -20.45
N GLN A 84 -11.06 20.66 -20.31
CA GLN A 84 -9.67 21.09 -20.41
C GLN A 84 -9.04 21.13 -19.01
N LEU A 85 -7.84 20.60 -18.88
CA LEU A 85 -7.08 20.71 -17.64
C LEU A 85 -6.59 22.13 -17.46
N VAL A 86 -6.93 22.76 -16.33
CA VAL A 86 -6.54 24.12 -16.00
C VAL A 86 -5.60 24.19 -14.79
N GLY A 87 -5.60 23.15 -13.93
CA GLY A 87 -4.74 23.13 -12.75
C GLY A 87 -4.61 21.74 -12.16
N LEU A 88 -3.69 21.60 -11.20
CA LEU A 88 -3.49 20.40 -10.40
C LEU A 88 -3.47 20.77 -8.93
N ILE A 89 -4.08 19.95 -8.08
CA ILE A 89 -3.84 19.95 -6.64
C ILE A 89 -3.03 18.71 -6.32
N CYS A 90 -1.79 18.89 -5.86
CA CYS A 90 -0.96 17.83 -5.35
C CYS A 90 -1.03 17.81 -3.83
N VAL A 91 -1.29 16.65 -3.25
CA VAL A 91 -1.31 16.40 -1.81
C VAL A 91 -0.20 15.41 -1.51
N ASN A 92 0.77 15.81 -0.70
CA ASN A 92 1.93 15.01 -0.32
C ASN A 92 1.88 14.75 1.19
N HIS A 93 1.62 13.51 1.58
CA HIS A 93 1.63 13.09 2.98
C HIS A 93 3.03 12.61 3.35
N ASP A 94 3.66 13.29 4.31
CA ASP A 94 4.92 12.89 4.92
C ASP A 94 4.69 11.61 5.75
N VAL A 95 5.36 10.53 5.37
CA VAL A 95 5.20 9.21 5.99
C VAL A 95 6.42 8.74 6.78
N GLU A 96 7.41 9.62 7.01
CA GLU A 96 8.63 9.26 7.72
C GLU A 96 8.36 8.67 9.10
N ASP A 97 7.50 9.30 9.91
CA ASP A 97 7.15 8.80 11.25
C ASP A 97 6.45 7.44 11.18
N ILE A 98 5.63 7.20 10.15
CA ILE A 98 4.93 5.93 9.92
C ILE A 98 5.93 4.84 9.56
N LEU A 99 6.92 5.15 8.72
CA LEU A 99 7.95 4.20 8.31
C LEU A 99 8.85 3.81 9.49
N VAL A 100 9.26 4.77 10.32
CA VAL A 100 10.03 4.50 11.55
C VAL A 100 9.23 3.62 12.51
N LEU A 101 7.95 3.90 12.71
CA LEU A 101 7.08 3.08 13.56
C LEU A 101 6.92 1.66 13.00
N SER A 102 6.74 1.52 11.69
CA SER A 102 6.64 0.23 11.01
C SER A 102 7.92 -0.60 11.18
N GLU A 103 9.09 0.04 11.05
CA GLU A 103 10.38 -0.62 11.29
C GLU A 103 10.53 -1.08 12.75
N HIS A 104 10.17 -0.23 13.71
CA HIS A 104 10.21 -0.60 15.13
C HIS A 104 9.26 -1.76 15.43
N LEU A 105 8.06 -1.75 14.86
CA LEU A 105 7.10 -2.84 15.02
C LEU A 105 7.63 -4.14 14.41
N SER A 106 8.20 -4.08 13.22
CA SER A 106 8.83 -5.23 12.56
C SER A 106 9.95 -5.83 13.42
N ASN A 107 10.82 -4.98 13.97
CA ASN A 107 11.89 -5.40 14.87
C ASN A 107 11.36 -6.08 16.16
N LEU A 108 10.26 -5.58 16.72
CA LEU A 108 9.61 -6.22 17.86
C LEU A 108 9.05 -7.60 17.49
N LEU A 109 8.34 -7.71 16.38
CA LEU A 109 7.80 -8.98 15.90
C LEU A 109 8.91 -10.02 15.69
N HIS A 110 10.03 -9.62 15.09
CA HIS A 110 11.22 -10.48 14.95
C HIS A 110 11.81 -10.90 16.30
N SER A 111 11.89 -9.98 17.27
CA SER A 111 12.48 -10.29 18.58
C SER A 111 11.67 -11.30 19.39
N PHE A 112 10.36 -11.36 19.16
CA PHE A 112 9.46 -12.34 19.77
C PHE A 112 9.28 -13.61 18.92
N SER A 113 9.96 -13.72 17.77
CA SER A 113 9.78 -14.82 16.81
C SER A 113 8.32 -15.01 16.36
N LEU A 114 7.55 -13.93 16.39
CA LEU A 114 6.17 -13.97 15.90
C LEU A 114 6.19 -14.09 14.37
N PRO A 115 5.42 -15.00 13.79
CA PRO A 115 5.36 -15.16 12.35
C PRO A 115 4.86 -13.87 11.69
N GLN A 116 5.60 -13.39 10.68
CA GLN A 116 5.07 -12.45 9.70
C GLN A 116 4.29 -13.24 8.65
N GLU A 117 3.25 -12.64 8.06
CA GLU A 117 2.34 -13.33 7.11
C GLU A 117 3.04 -14.04 5.93
N GLU A 118 4.32 -13.80 5.69
CA GLU A 118 5.11 -14.42 4.60
C GLU A 118 6.00 -15.61 5.03
N GLU A 119 6.18 -15.84 6.33
CA GLU A 119 6.92 -17.00 6.81
C GLU A 119 6.01 -17.88 7.68
N SER A 120 5.40 -18.88 7.06
CA SER A 120 4.75 -19.95 7.82
C SER A 120 5.79 -20.62 8.71
N SER A 121 5.73 -20.38 10.02
CA SER A 121 6.56 -21.10 10.96
C SER A 121 6.25 -22.61 10.85
N ALA A 122 7.28 -23.45 10.84
CA ALA A 122 7.11 -24.89 10.79
C ALA A 122 6.39 -25.44 12.04
N TYR A 123 6.13 -24.58 13.03
CA TYR A 123 5.50 -24.92 14.31
C TYR A 123 4.46 -23.84 14.64
N THR A 124 3.18 -24.22 14.61
CA THR A 124 2.06 -23.41 15.10
C THR A 124 1.33 -24.22 16.15
N GLU A 125 1.16 -23.66 17.36
CA GLU A 125 0.31 -24.25 18.40
C GLU A 125 -1.02 -23.49 18.38
N ASP A 126 -2.12 -24.23 18.19
CA ASP A 126 -3.46 -23.69 18.34
C ASP A 126 -3.91 -23.91 19.79
N LEU A 127 -3.99 -22.81 20.55
CA LEU A 127 -4.29 -22.85 21.98
C LEU A 127 -5.77 -23.13 22.30
N ASP A 128 -6.64 -23.01 21.29
CA ASP A 128 -8.09 -23.24 21.41
C ASP A 128 -8.54 -24.61 20.85
N ASP A 129 -7.60 -25.40 20.30
CA ASP A 129 -7.93 -26.70 19.70
C ASP A 129 -8.41 -27.68 20.75
N SER A 130 -9.66 -28.10 20.61
CA SER A 130 -10.18 -29.25 21.33
C SER A 130 -9.75 -30.55 20.63
N ILE A 131 -9.66 -31.65 21.37
CA ILE A 131 -9.30 -32.99 20.83
C ILE A 131 -10.11 -33.39 19.57
N PRO A 132 -11.42 -33.08 19.44
CA PRO A 132 -12.17 -33.32 18.21
C PRO A 132 -11.73 -32.48 17.02
N GLU A 133 -11.30 -31.22 17.24
CA GLU A 133 -10.79 -30.31 16.19
C GLU A 133 -9.39 -30.73 15.75
N LEU A 134 -8.51 -31.09 16.67
CA LEU A 134 -7.19 -31.66 16.38
C LEU A 134 -7.31 -32.93 15.51
N SER A 135 -8.24 -33.79 15.82
CA SER A 135 -8.50 -35.02 15.02
C SER A 135 -9.03 -34.66 13.62
N SER A 136 -9.90 -33.65 13.50
CA SER A 136 -10.43 -33.17 12.23
C SER A 136 -9.33 -32.55 11.35
N ASN A 137 -8.47 -31.74 11.94
CA ASN A 137 -7.35 -31.10 11.24
C ASN A 137 -6.32 -32.14 10.79
N LEU A 138 -6.00 -33.12 11.63
CA LEU A 138 -5.11 -34.23 11.28
C LEU A 138 -5.66 -35.05 10.13
N ILE A 139 -6.94 -35.42 10.17
CA ILE A 139 -7.62 -36.14 9.10
C ILE A 139 -7.61 -35.35 7.81
N HIS A 140 -7.92 -34.04 7.88
CA HIS A 140 -7.95 -33.17 6.71
C HIS A 140 -6.56 -33.00 6.07
N SER A 141 -5.52 -32.78 6.88
CA SER A 141 -4.14 -32.67 6.39
C SER A 141 -3.63 -33.99 5.78
N THR A 142 -3.99 -35.11 6.38
CA THR A 142 -3.62 -36.42 5.84
C THR A 142 -4.31 -36.70 4.50
N ILE A 143 -5.61 -36.37 4.37
CA ILE A 143 -6.34 -36.46 3.09
C ILE A 143 -5.71 -35.60 2.01
N LEU A 144 -5.33 -34.33 2.33
CA LEU A 144 -4.66 -33.44 1.40
C LEU A 144 -3.29 -33.97 0.96
N GLY A 145 -2.55 -34.61 1.86
CA GLY A 145 -1.24 -35.23 1.57
C GLY A 145 -1.31 -36.37 0.55
N TYR A 146 -2.45 -37.03 0.41
CA TYR A 146 -2.66 -38.07 -0.60
C TYR A 146 -2.95 -37.52 -2.01
N GLY A 147 -3.21 -36.20 -2.17
CA GLY A 147 -3.42 -35.55 -3.46
C GLY A 147 -4.67 -35.99 -4.23
N ILE A 148 -5.56 -36.78 -3.61
CA ILE A 148 -6.81 -37.26 -4.20
C ILE A 148 -7.99 -36.58 -3.50
N PRO A 149 -8.92 -35.91 -4.22
CA PRO A 149 -10.12 -35.35 -3.60
C PRO A 149 -10.94 -36.42 -2.89
N SER A 150 -11.45 -36.11 -1.70
CA SER A 150 -12.18 -37.10 -0.84
C SER A 150 -13.37 -37.74 -1.52
N ASN A 151 -14.02 -37.10 -2.48
CA ASN A 151 -15.12 -37.62 -3.28
C ASN A 151 -14.66 -38.58 -4.40
N ALA A 152 -13.38 -38.59 -4.75
CA ALA A 152 -12.78 -39.48 -5.74
C ALA A 152 -12.02 -40.65 -5.12
N MET A 153 -11.95 -40.75 -3.78
CA MET A 153 -11.24 -41.81 -3.07
C MET A 153 -12.03 -43.13 -3.08
N HIS A 154 -11.37 -44.22 -3.48
CA HIS A 154 -11.90 -45.57 -3.36
C HIS A 154 -11.75 -46.12 -1.91
N THR A 155 -12.44 -47.19 -1.61
CA THR A 155 -12.43 -47.82 -0.27
C THR A 155 -11.01 -48.22 0.18
N ALA A 156 -10.15 -48.60 -0.75
CA ALA A 156 -8.74 -48.96 -0.47
C ALA A 156 -7.94 -47.74 0.00
N ASP A 157 -8.14 -46.56 -0.61
CA ASP A 157 -7.47 -45.31 -0.26
C ASP A 157 -7.90 -44.85 1.14
N LYS A 158 -9.19 -44.91 1.44
CA LYS A 158 -9.76 -44.59 2.75
C LYS A 158 -9.22 -45.50 3.87
N LEU A 159 -9.05 -46.79 3.59
CA LEU A 159 -8.46 -47.76 4.55
C LEU A 159 -6.95 -47.48 4.74
N ALA A 160 -6.22 -47.08 3.71
CA ALA A 160 -4.82 -46.75 3.83
C ALA A 160 -4.60 -45.49 4.72
N ILE A 161 -5.45 -44.47 4.56
CA ILE A 161 -5.45 -43.27 5.40
C ILE A 161 -5.73 -43.62 6.86
N LEU A 162 -6.77 -44.44 7.12
CA LEU A 162 -7.13 -44.84 8.48
C LEU A 162 -6.03 -45.68 9.17
N ARG A 163 -5.15 -46.32 8.43
CA ARG A 163 -4.01 -47.07 8.98
C ARG A 163 -2.78 -46.20 9.22
N SER A 164 -2.74 -44.97 8.66
CA SER A 164 -1.65 -44.03 8.82
C SER A 164 -1.91 -42.98 9.92
N LEU A 165 -3.14 -42.90 10.44
CA LEU A 165 -3.52 -42.12 11.62
C LEU A 165 -3.23 -42.87 12.90
#